data_a085cc5e63f6e1fb7308ccd8cd67eb14
#
_entry.id   a085cc5e63f6e1fb7308ccd8cd67eb14
#
_cell.length_a   1.000
_cell.length_b   1.000
_cell.length_c   1.000
_cell.angle_alpha   90.00
_cell.angle_beta   90.00
_cell.angle_gamma   90.00
#
_symmetry.space_group_name_H-M   'P 1'
#
loop_
_entity.id
_entity.type
_entity.pdbx_description
1 polymer ?
#
loop_
_entity_poly.entity_id
_entity_poly.type
_entity_poly.pdbx_seq_one_letter_code
_entity_poly.pdbx_strand_id
1 'polypeptide(L)' 'MEVQEKVIKIVSEATKVEAANIKAETSFIDDLNLDSLDMVEMMMKMEEEFGVEIPEDKTEDLKTISDVTSYLQDHAN' A
#
# COMPACT_ATOMS: atom_id res chain seq x y z
N MET A 1 3.28 14.30 9.22
CA MET A 1 3.00 12.87 9.32
C MET A 1 3.52 12.16 8.09
N GLU A 2 4.24 11.10 8.32
CA GLU A 2 4.87 10.38 7.22
C GLU A 2 3.86 9.60 6.40
N VAL A 3 3.96 9.72 5.08
CA VAL A 3 3.09 8.94 4.19
C VAL A 3 3.33 7.45 4.38
N GLN A 4 4.59 7.06 4.54
CA GLN A 4 4.93 5.66 4.74
C GLN A 4 4.29 5.09 6.00
N GLU A 5 4.23 5.85 7.08
CA GLU A 5 3.59 5.40 8.30
C GLU A 5 2.11 5.12 8.09
N LYS A 6 1.44 6.00 7.34
CA LYS A 6 0.02 5.79 7.04
C LYS A 6 -0.16 4.57 6.15
N VAL A 7 0.71 4.40 5.16
CA VAL A 7 0.66 3.23 4.28
C VAL A 7 0.80 1.94 5.10
N ILE A 8 1.79 1.91 5.99
CA ILE A 8 2.03 0.74 6.82
C ILE A 8 0.83 0.45 7.71
N LYS A 9 0.23 1.49 8.27
CA LYS A 9 -0.93 1.33 9.13
C LYS A 9 -2.09 0.71 8.36
N ILE A 10 -2.36 1.21 7.16
CA ILE A 10 -3.44 0.70 6.32
C ILE A 10 -3.18 -0.76 5.97
N VAL A 11 -1.95 -1.06 5.56
CA VAL A 11 -1.58 -2.43 5.21
C VAL A 11 -1.70 -3.36 6.42
N SER A 12 -1.26 -2.89 7.57
CA SER A 12 -1.36 -3.67 8.80
C SER A 12 -2.80 -4.03 9.12
N GLU A 13 -3.69 -3.06 9.00
CA GLU A 13 -5.11 -3.30 9.28
C GLU A 13 -5.75 -4.24 8.25
N ALA A 14 -5.36 -4.09 6.99
CA ALA A 14 -5.93 -4.90 5.92
C ALA A 14 -5.44 -6.35 5.95
N THR A 15 -4.19 -6.57 6.35
CA THR A 15 -3.58 -7.89 6.33
C THR A 15 -3.51 -8.55 7.69
N LYS A 16 -3.75 -7.78 8.74
CA LYS A 16 -3.62 -8.21 10.14
C LYS A 16 -2.20 -8.62 10.51
N VAL A 17 -1.24 -8.10 9.77
CA VAL A 17 0.17 -8.23 10.10
C VAL A 17 0.57 -7.03 10.93
N GLU A 18 1.37 -7.23 11.96
CA GLU A 18 1.79 -6.13 12.83
C GLU A 18 2.62 -5.10 12.06
N ALA A 19 2.36 -3.82 12.32
CA ALA A 19 3.07 -2.73 11.64
C ALA A 19 4.58 -2.84 11.81
N ALA A 20 5.03 -3.34 12.94
CA ALA A 20 6.46 -3.50 13.21
C ALA A 20 7.13 -4.48 12.25
N ASN A 21 6.33 -5.37 11.65
CA ASN A 21 6.84 -6.37 10.71
C ASN A 21 6.73 -5.93 9.25
N ILE A 22 6.19 -4.74 9.02
CA ILE A 22 6.02 -4.22 7.66
C ILE A 22 7.05 -3.12 7.43
N LYS A 23 7.88 -3.31 6.42
CA LYS A 23 8.97 -2.37 6.12
C LYS A 23 8.86 -1.83 4.71
N ALA A 24 9.70 -0.86 4.38
CA ALA A 24 9.67 -0.22 3.06
C ALA A 24 9.85 -1.23 1.94
N GLU A 25 10.72 -2.21 2.12
CA GLU A 25 10.99 -3.23 1.10
C GLU A 25 10.05 -4.42 1.16
N THR A 26 9.08 -4.43 2.08
CA THR A 26 8.13 -5.54 2.18
C THR A 26 7.31 -5.65 0.89
N SER A 27 7.27 -6.84 0.31
CA SER A 27 6.50 -7.12 -0.90
C SER A 27 5.09 -7.57 -0.53
N PHE A 28 4.10 -6.99 -1.22
CA PHE A 28 2.71 -7.38 -0.95
C PHE A 28 2.43 -8.83 -1.32
N ILE A 29 3.00 -9.30 -2.41
CA ILE A 29 2.76 -10.65 -2.90
C ILE A 29 3.67 -11.65 -2.20
N ASP A 30 4.98 -11.37 -2.22
CA ASP A 30 5.98 -12.33 -1.73
C ASP A 30 6.04 -12.41 -0.22
N ASP A 31 5.90 -11.28 0.47
CA ASP A 31 6.05 -11.24 1.92
C ASP A 31 4.72 -11.33 2.65
N LEU A 32 3.68 -10.72 2.10
CA LEU A 32 2.37 -10.68 2.74
C LEU A 32 1.38 -11.65 2.13
N ASN A 33 1.76 -12.33 1.05
CA ASN A 33 0.93 -13.35 0.38
C ASN A 33 -0.43 -12.84 -0.06
N LEU A 34 -0.49 -11.59 -0.50
CA LEU A 34 -1.74 -11.02 -0.99
C LEU A 34 -1.97 -11.46 -2.42
N ASP A 35 -3.23 -11.75 -2.76
CA ASP A 35 -3.58 -12.05 -4.15
C ASP A 35 -4.12 -10.78 -4.83
N SER A 36 -4.56 -10.93 -6.08
CA SER A 36 -5.02 -9.78 -6.87
C SER A 36 -6.21 -9.08 -6.22
N LEU A 37 -7.13 -9.84 -5.67
CA LEU A 37 -8.30 -9.25 -5.04
C LEU A 37 -7.92 -8.47 -3.77
N ASP A 38 -7.02 -9.05 -2.98
CA ASP A 38 -6.54 -8.36 -1.78
C ASP A 38 -5.85 -7.05 -2.15
N MET A 39 -5.06 -7.07 -3.22
CA MET A 39 -4.37 -5.87 -3.69
C MET A 39 -5.36 -4.79 -4.09
N VAL A 40 -6.40 -5.16 -4.82
CA VAL A 40 -7.41 -4.20 -5.24
C VAL A 40 -8.10 -3.57 -4.04
N GLU A 41 -8.50 -4.38 -3.08
CA GLU A 41 -9.17 -3.87 -1.88
C GLU A 41 -8.27 -2.95 -1.09
N MET A 42 -7.00 -3.31 -0.94
CA MET A 42 -6.05 -2.50 -0.21
C MET A 42 -5.80 -1.18 -0.92
N MET A 43 -5.67 -1.19 -2.24
CA MET A 43 -5.48 0.03 -3.00
C MET A 43 -6.68 0.96 -2.89
N MET A 44 -7.88 0.40 -2.83
CA MET A 44 -9.08 1.21 -2.65
C MET A 44 -9.05 1.94 -1.30
N LYS A 45 -8.58 1.27 -0.27
CA LYS A 45 -8.43 1.91 1.04
C LYS A 45 -7.40 3.02 1.00
N MET A 46 -6.31 2.81 0.28
CA MET A 46 -5.29 3.84 0.10
C MET A 46 -5.88 5.06 -0.60
N GLU A 47 -6.67 4.82 -1.64
CA GLU A 47 -7.31 5.91 -2.38
C GLU A 47 -8.21 6.75 -1.48
N GLU A 48 -8.99 6.09 -0.63
CA GLU A 48 -9.88 6.77 0.28
C GLU A 48 -9.14 7.60 1.32
N GLU A 49 -8.07 7.01 1.88
CA GLU A 49 -7.33 7.67 2.94
C GLU A 49 -6.51 8.87 2.44
N PHE A 50 -5.97 8.77 1.24
CA PHE A 50 -5.12 9.82 0.71
C PHE A 50 -5.82 10.74 -0.29
N GLY A 51 -7.05 10.39 -0.68
CA GLY A 51 -7.77 11.19 -1.67
C GLY A 51 -7.10 11.19 -3.03
N VAL A 52 -6.49 10.07 -3.39
CA VAL A 52 -5.74 9.91 -4.63
C VAL A 52 -6.34 8.75 -5.42
N GLU A 53 -6.34 8.86 -6.75
CA GLU A 53 -6.80 7.79 -7.59
C GLU A 53 -5.62 6.95 -8.06
N ILE A 54 -5.71 5.62 -7.88
CA ILE A 54 -4.67 4.70 -8.31
C ILE A 54 -5.23 3.85 -9.44
N PRO A 55 -4.80 4.07 -10.70
CA PRO A 55 -5.27 3.28 -11.83
C PRO A 55 -4.92 1.80 -11.67
N GLU A 56 -5.76 0.93 -12.20
CA GLU A 56 -5.53 -0.51 -12.09
C GLU A 56 -4.20 -0.95 -12.67
N ASP A 57 -3.80 -0.36 -13.79
CA ASP A 57 -2.54 -0.74 -14.42
C ASP A 57 -1.33 -0.34 -13.58
N LYS A 58 -1.48 0.66 -12.71
CA LYS A 58 -0.40 1.03 -11.79
C LYS A 58 -0.25 0.03 -10.65
N THR A 59 -1.32 -0.67 -10.31
CA THR A 59 -1.28 -1.65 -9.23
C THR A 59 -0.22 -2.73 -9.50
N GLU A 60 -0.02 -3.08 -10.75
CA GLU A 60 0.97 -4.08 -11.12
C GLU A 60 2.40 -3.59 -10.87
N ASP A 61 2.61 -2.28 -10.91
CA ASP A 61 3.93 -1.69 -10.66
C ASP A 61 4.20 -1.43 -9.20
N LEU A 62 3.15 -1.40 -8.37
CA LEU A 62 3.27 -1.08 -6.96
C LEU A 62 3.41 -2.37 -6.15
N LYS A 63 4.63 -2.88 -6.11
CA LYS A 63 4.91 -4.19 -5.53
C LYS A 63 5.31 -4.17 -4.06
N THR A 64 5.89 -3.06 -3.61
CA THR A 64 6.37 -2.94 -2.24
C THR A 64 5.76 -1.75 -1.55
N ILE A 65 5.93 -1.69 -0.24
CA ILE A 65 5.49 -0.54 0.56
C ILE A 65 6.13 0.74 0.03
N SER A 66 7.42 0.67 -0.29
CA SER A 66 8.16 1.81 -0.83
C SER A 66 7.57 2.30 -2.15
N ASP A 67 7.18 1.37 -3.02
CA ASP A 67 6.59 1.74 -4.31
C ASP A 67 5.29 2.52 -4.12
N VAL A 68 4.43 2.03 -3.24
CA VAL A 68 3.15 2.68 -2.97
C VAL A 68 3.38 4.03 -2.30
N THR A 69 4.31 4.08 -1.35
CA THR A 69 4.61 5.31 -0.65
C THR A 69 5.08 6.39 -1.62
N SER A 70 5.99 6.03 -2.53
CA SER A 70 6.48 6.98 -3.52
C SER A 70 5.37 7.48 -4.42
N TYR A 71 4.52 6.57 -4.87
CA TYR A 71 3.39 6.96 -5.73
C TYR A 71 2.48 7.96 -5.01
N LEU A 72 2.15 7.66 -3.76
CA LEU A 72 1.25 8.53 -3.00
C LEU A 72 1.88 9.88 -2.69
N GLN A 73 3.18 9.90 -2.41
CA GLN A 73 3.87 11.16 -2.18
C GLN A 73 3.86 12.06 -3.42
N ASP A 74 3.96 11.44 -4.59
CA ASP A 74 3.97 12.21 -5.84
C ASP A 74 2.60 12.72 -6.23
N HIS A 75 1.54 12.04 -5.82
CA HIS A 75 0.18 12.35 -6.27
C HIS A 75 -0.73 12.93 -5.20
N ALA A 76 -0.39 12.74 -3.92
CA ALA A 76 -1.19 13.29 -2.84
C ALA A 76 -0.74 14.73 -2.54
N ASN A 77 -1.70 15.55 -2.18
CA ASN A 77 -1.40 16.94 -1.78
C ASN A 77 -1.33 17.07 -0.28
#